data_4b7f844b16bae19618b66bf76702756f
#
_entry.id   4b7f844b16bae19618b66bf76702756f
#
_cell.length_a   1.000
_cell.length_b   1.000
_cell.length_c   1.000
_cell.angle_alpha   90.00
_cell.angle_beta   90.00
_cell.angle_gamma   90.00
#
_symmetry.space_group_name_H-M   'P 1'
#
loop_
_entity.id
_entity.type
_entity.pdbx_description
1 polymer ?
#
loop_
_entity_poly.entity_id
_entity_poly.type
_entity_poly.pdbx_seq_one_letter_code
_entity_poly.pdbx_strand_id
1 'polypeptide(L)'
;MKFLFGLLIVLSVSSCRKQVNLESSGGEHPEIKTFLALGDSYTSGEAVIQSESFPFQLADKLRATGVKVETPHIIANTGWTTINLLAALKEEPLEEKYDFVTVLIGVNNQYVKRSLTEYRTHFVEILNKAISHSRGGRATVYVLSIPDWTVTPFGKLKDTKLESASVDIYNNVNREESKNASVHYLDITAASRIADTDDSYTSIDGLHPSYKMYKDWADKLFPLVKKELN
;
A
#
# COMPACT_ATOMS: atom_id res chain seq x y z
N MET A 1 72.25 -62.31 32.06
CA MET A 1 71.55 -61.20 31.29
C MET A 1 70.10 -61.16 31.74
N LYS A 2 69.76 -60.19 32.59
CA LYS A 2 68.42 -60.06 33.11
C LYS A 2 67.82 -58.78 32.46
N PHE A 3 66.77 -58.91 31.64
CA PHE A 3 66.04 -57.80 31.09
C PHE A 3 64.90 -57.37 32.04
N LEU A 4 64.99 -56.13 32.50
CA LEU A 4 63.93 -55.50 33.28
C LEU A 4 62.92 -54.81 32.32
N PHE A 5 61.70 -55.29 32.34
CA PHE A 5 60.61 -54.64 31.64
C PHE A 5 60.00 -53.56 32.56
N GLY A 6 60.17 -52.28 32.20
CA GLY A 6 59.52 -51.18 32.90
C GLY A 6 58.08 -50.93 32.34
N LEU A 7 57.15 -51.07 33.25
CA LEU A 7 55.71 -50.80 32.95
C LEU A 7 55.44 -49.32 33.04
N LEU A 8 55.13 -48.68 31.90
CA LEU A 8 54.73 -47.24 31.83
C LEU A 8 53.25 -47.18 32.05
N ILE A 9 52.84 -46.62 33.20
CA ILE A 9 51.43 -46.34 33.47
C ILE A 9 51.10 -44.92 32.92
N VAL A 10 50.25 -44.84 31.86
CA VAL A 10 49.71 -43.58 31.31
C VAL A 10 48.45 -43.27 32.06
N LEU A 11 48.50 -42.24 32.91
CA LEU A 11 47.33 -41.65 33.53
C LEU A 11 46.59 -40.71 32.54
N SER A 12 45.47 -41.15 32.00
CA SER A 12 44.60 -40.34 31.20
C SER A 12 43.76 -39.43 32.12
N VAL A 13 44.06 -38.13 32.13
CA VAL A 13 43.22 -37.10 32.79
C VAL A 13 42.05 -36.78 31.88
N SER A 14 40.87 -37.30 32.21
CA SER A 14 39.62 -36.97 31.51
C SER A 14 39.16 -35.56 31.97
N SER A 15 39.48 -34.53 31.16
CA SER A 15 39.01 -33.16 31.37
C SER A 15 37.54 -33.05 30.92
N CYS A 16 36.60 -33.07 31.87
CA CYS A 16 35.20 -32.72 31.59
C CYS A 16 35.12 -31.24 31.21
N ARG A 17 35.15 -30.89 29.92
CA ARG A 17 34.72 -29.59 29.42
C ARG A 17 33.20 -29.53 29.48
N LYS A 18 32.69 -28.77 30.44
CA LYS A 18 31.31 -28.33 30.46
C LYS A 18 31.07 -27.49 29.20
N GLN A 19 30.37 -28.05 28.20
CA GLN A 19 29.84 -27.26 27.09
C GLN A 19 28.80 -26.28 27.67
N VAL A 20 29.16 -25.03 27.72
CA VAL A 20 28.20 -23.93 27.91
C VAL A 20 27.46 -23.80 26.56
N ASN A 21 26.28 -24.38 26.47
CA ASN A 21 25.36 -24.04 25.41
C ASN A 21 25.00 -22.55 25.59
N LEU A 22 25.62 -21.68 24.82
CA LEU A 22 25.11 -20.36 24.54
C LEU A 22 23.86 -20.61 23.70
N GLU A 23 22.70 -20.71 24.37
CA GLU A 23 21.43 -20.44 23.71
C GLU A 23 21.54 -19.01 23.20
N SER A 24 21.76 -18.87 21.89
CA SER A 24 21.54 -17.61 21.21
C SER A 24 20.05 -17.31 21.41
N SER A 25 19.75 -16.42 22.35
CA SER A 25 18.47 -15.72 22.38
C SER A 25 18.43 -14.88 21.11
N GLY A 26 18.09 -15.51 20.01
CA GLY A 26 17.69 -14.85 18.78
C GLY A 26 16.42 -14.09 19.10
N GLY A 27 16.57 -12.89 19.63
CA GLY A 27 15.47 -11.93 19.63
C GLY A 27 15.06 -11.80 18.18
N GLU A 28 13.88 -12.31 17.82
CA GLU A 28 13.27 -12.01 16.52
C GLU A 28 13.22 -10.49 16.43
N HIS A 29 14.12 -9.90 15.67
CA HIS A 29 13.98 -8.50 15.29
C HIS A 29 12.71 -8.43 14.46
N PRO A 30 11.68 -7.70 14.93
CA PRO A 30 10.43 -7.63 14.18
C PRO A 30 10.74 -7.19 12.75
N GLU A 31 10.32 -7.99 11.80
CA GLU A 31 10.53 -7.78 10.37
C GLU A 31 9.97 -6.42 9.97
N ILE A 32 10.75 -5.64 9.23
CA ILE A 32 10.32 -4.33 8.74
C ILE A 32 9.45 -4.56 7.50
N LYS A 33 8.22 -4.07 7.54
CA LYS A 33 7.24 -4.23 6.47
C LYS A 33 7.41 -3.16 5.40
N THR A 34 7.24 -3.56 4.15
CA THR A 34 7.36 -2.72 2.96
C THR A 34 5.98 -2.42 2.37
N PHE A 35 5.78 -1.20 1.88
CA PHE A 35 4.52 -0.70 1.36
C PHE A 35 4.69 -0.07 -0.02
N LEU A 36 3.94 -0.56 -1.03
CA LEU A 36 3.85 0.02 -2.37
C LEU A 36 2.50 0.71 -2.56
N ALA A 37 2.50 1.98 -2.94
CA ALA A 37 1.30 2.74 -3.26
C ALA A 37 1.28 3.17 -4.73
N LEU A 38 0.31 2.65 -5.48
CA LEU A 38 0.14 2.86 -6.91
C LEU A 38 -1.03 3.82 -7.16
N GLY A 39 -0.83 4.83 -8.02
CA GLY A 39 -1.95 5.72 -8.30
C GLY A 39 -1.67 6.95 -9.14
N ASP A 40 -2.41 8.00 -8.80
CA ASP A 40 -2.36 9.32 -9.41
C ASP A 40 -2.10 10.41 -8.34
N SER A 41 -2.56 11.65 -8.57
CA SER A 41 -2.40 12.77 -7.63
C SER A 41 -2.96 12.48 -6.23
N TYR A 42 -3.99 11.67 -6.12
CA TYR A 42 -4.57 11.27 -4.84
C TYR A 42 -3.67 10.34 -4.04
N THR A 43 -2.78 9.62 -4.69
CA THR A 43 -1.79 8.75 -4.04
C THR A 43 -0.48 9.50 -3.76
N SER A 44 -0.02 10.35 -4.70
CA SER A 44 1.18 11.16 -4.50
C SER A 44 1.02 12.23 -3.43
N GLY A 45 -0.22 12.66 -3.13
CA GLY A 45 -0.49 13.70 -2.14
C GLY A 45 -0.38 15.09 -2.72
N GLU A 46 -0.98 15.33 -3.90
CA GLU A 46 -1.02 16.67 -4.50
C GLU A 46 -1.65 17.69 -3.54
N ALA A 47 -1.09 18.90 -3.50
CA ALA A 47 -1.52 20.03 -2.69
C ALA A 47 -1.45 19.84 -1.14
N VAL A 48 -0.78 18.79 -0.67
CA VAL A 48 -0.42 18.61 0.75
C VAL A 48 1.07 18.26 0.87
N ILE A 49 1.64 18.41 2.07
CA ILE A 49 2.98 17.87 2.31
C ILE A 49 2.92 16.33 2.34
N GLN A 50 3.97 15.68 1.92
CA GLN A 50 4.00 14.23 1.73
C GLN A 50 3.53 13.43 2.95
N SER A 51 3.91 13.84 4.16
CA SER A 51 3.50 13.21 5.42
C SER A 51 1.99 13.27 5.68
N GLU A 52 1.25 14.14 4.99
CA GLU A 52 -0.20 14.28 5.11
C GLU A 52 -0.98 13.42 4.13
N SER A 53 -0.34 12.82 3.12
CA SER A 53 -1.00 11.91 2.19
C SER A 53 -1.40 10.60 2.86
N PHE A 54 -2.43 9.91 2.33
CA PHE A 54 -2.93 8.68 2.98
C PHE A 54 -1.88 7.57 3.12
N PRO A 55 -0.94 7.36 2.17
CA PRO A 55 0.04 6.29 2.34
C PRO A 55 0.96 6.53 3.54
N PHE A 56 1.40 7.78 3.75
CA PHE A 56 2.25 8.13 4.88
C PHE A 56 1.49 8.08 6.20
N GLN A 57 0.27 8.61 6.25
CA GLN A 57 -0.58 8.52 7.43
C GLN A 57 -0.90 7.07 7.82
N LEU A 58 -1.14 6.18 6.84
CA LEU A 58 -1.34 4.76 7.09
C LEU A 58 -0.08 4.11 7.68
N ALA A 59 1.08 4.38 7.10
CA ALA A 59 2.35 3.86 7.62
C ALA A 59 2.61 4.34 9.06
N ASP A 60 2.35 5.60 9.36
CA ASP A 60 2.52 6.16 10.71
C ASP A 60 1.53 5.53 11.71
N LYS A 61 0.29 5.27 11.30
CA LYS A 61 -0.69 4.55 12.13
C LYS A 61 -0.25 3.12 12.45
N LEU A 62 0.30 2.42 11.48
CA LEU A 62 0.85 1.07 11.68
C LEU A 62 2.05 1.13 12.64
N ARG A 63 2.98 2.06 12.45
CA ARG A 63 4.14 2.28 13.35
C ARG A 63 3.71 2.58 14.79
N ALA A 64 2.67 3.40 14.96
CA ALA A 64 2.12 3.72 16.28
C ALA A 64 1.58 2.49 17.04
N THR A 65 1.32 1.38 16.36
CA THR A 65 0.91 0.11 16.99
C THR A 65 2.04 -0.91 17.15
N GLY A 66 3.28 -0.50 16.88
CA GLY A 66 4.47 -1.36 17.02
C GLY A 66 4.84 -2.13 15.75
N VAL A 67 4.04 -2.04 14.66
CA VAL A 67 4.39 -2.62 13.35
C VAL A 67 5.47 -1.75 12.73
N LYS A 68 6.67 -2.29 12.49
CA LYS A 68 7.72 -1.57 11.78
C LYS A 68 7.38 -1.53 10.29
N VAL A 69 7.19 -0.34 9.74
CA VAL A 69 6.90 -0.13 8.31
C VAL A 69 7.92 0.84 7.74
N GLU A 70 8.49 0.55 6.57
CA GLU A 70 9.35 1.47 5.84
C GLU A 70 8.58 2.68 5.32
N THR A 71 9.30 3.68 4.82
CA THR A 71 8.69 4.77 4.06
C THR A 71 7.96 4.18 2.85
N PRO A 72 6.69 4.55 2.61
CA PRO A 72 5.96 4.04 1.46
C PRO A 72 6.67 4.31 0.14
N HIS A 73 6.81 3.29 -0.71
CA HIS A 73 7.25 3.47 -2.08
C HIS A 73 6.05 3.93 -2.91
N ILE A 74 6.14 5.13 -3.49
CA ILE A 74 5.06 5.75 -4.24
C ILE A 74 5.35 5.68 -5.73
N ILE A 75 4.48 5.04 -6.50
CA ILE A 75 4.47 5.10 -7.97
C ILE A 75 3.15 5.76 -8.38
N ALA A 76 3.16 7.06 -8.38
CA ALA A 76 2.00 7.90 -8.64
C ALA A 76 2.43 9.30 -9.04
N ASN A 77 1.65 9.96 -9.91
CA ASN A 77 1.89 11.35 -10.28
C ASN A 77 0.58 12.04 -10.67
N THR A 78 0.59 13.37 -10.57
CA THR A 78 -0.54 14.23 -10.94
C THR A 78 -0.94 14.03 -12.41
N GLY A 79 -2.24 13.88 -12.64
CA GLY A 79 -2.81 13.74 -13.97
C GLY A 79 -2.70 12.34 -14.58
N TRP A 80 -2.07 11.37 -13.89
CA TRP A 80 -1.92 10.02 -14.45
C TRP A 80 -3.25 9.32 -14.64
N THR A 81 -3.41 8.79 -15.84
CA THR A 81 -4.41 7.79 -16.19
C THR A 81 -3.82 6.37 -15.99
N THR A 82 -4.65 5.35 -16.15
CA THR A 82 -4.18 3.95 -16.09
C THR A 82 -3.04 3.65 -17.05
N ILE A 83 -3.02 4.28 -18.23
CA ILE A 83 -1.96 4.09 -19.23
C ILE A 83 -0.61 4.65 -18.75
N ASN A 84 -0.64 5.81 -18.06
CA ASN A 84 0.56 6.41 -17.51
C ASN A 84 1.14 5.57 -16.37
N LEU A 85 0.28 5.07 -15.48
CA LEU A 85 0.69 4.18 -14.39
C LEU A 85 1.29 2.87 -14.93
N LEU A 86 0.68 2.27 -15.97
CA LEU A 86 1.24 1.08 -16.61
C LEU A 86 2.59 1.33 -17.26
N ALA A 87 2.78 2.50 -17.88
CA ALA A 87 4.06 2.89 -18.45
C ALA A 87 5.13 3.02 -17.34
N ALA A 88 4.81 3.71 -16.24
CA ALA A 88 5.73 3.85 -15.11
C ALA A 88 6.10 2.48 -14.50
N LEU A 89 5.12 1.59 -14.31
CA LEU A 89 5.35 0.23 -13.79
C LEU A 89 6.19 -0.66 -14.72
N LYS A 90 6.35 -0.28 -15.98
CA LYS A 90 7.20 -0.97 -16.95
C LYS A 90 8.63 -0.43 -16.92
N GLU A 91 8.79 0.88 -16.70
CA GLU A 91 10.08 1.56 -16.70
C GLU A 91 10.81 1.42 -15.37
N GLU A 92 10.07 1.40 -14.26
CA GLU A 92 10.61 1.21 -12.91
C GLU A 92 10.50 -0.26 -12.53
N PRO A 93 11.57 -1.05 -12.67
CA PRO A 93 11.53 -2.46 -12.34
C PRO A 93 11.35 -2.61 -10.83
N LEU A 94 10.17 -3.07 -10.42
CA LEU A 94 9.91 -3.47 -9.05
C LEU A 94 10.57 -4.84 -8.85
N GLU A 95 11.80 -4.85 -8.35
CA GLU A 95 12.55 -6.09 -8.15
C GLU A 95 12.09 -6.84 -6.90
N GLU A 96 11.55 -6.13 -5.90
CA GLU A 96 11.15 -6.69 -4.62
C GLU A 96 9.63 -6.80 -4.48
N LYS A 97 9.22 -7.77 -3.67
CA LYS A 97 7.83 -7.91 -3.26
C LYS A 97 7.59 -7.10 -1.98
N TYR A 98 6.49 -6.38 -1.97
CA TYR A 98 6.03 -5.56 -0.85
C TYR A 98 5.10 -6.38 0.05
N ASP A 99 5.10 -6.09 1.36
CA ASP A 99 4.21 -6.77 2.30
C ASP A 99 2.74 -6.40 2.04
N PHE A 100 2.48 -5.18 1.57
CA PHE A 100 1.15 -4.79 1.09
C PHE A 100 1.22 -3.72 0.00
N VAL A 101 0.17 -3.68 -0.82
CA VAL A 101 0.05 -2.79 -1.99
C VAL A 101 -1.31 -2.08 -1.97
N THR A 102 -1.33 -0.77 -2.20
CA THR A 102 -2.58 -0.03 -2.46
C THR A 102 -2.65 0.43 -3.91
N VAL A 103 -3.87 0.48 -4.45
CA VAL A 103 -4.16 0.96 -5.81
C VAL A 103 -5.29 1.99 -5.74
N LEU A 104 -5.02 3.22 -6.15
CA LEU A 104 -6.00 4.29 -6.30
C LEU A 104 -5.74 5.03 -7.61
N ILE A 105 -6.47 4.69 -8.66
CA ILE A 105 -6.30 5.22 -10.01
C ILE A 105 -7.63 5.26 -10.75
N GLY A 106 -7.81 6.21 -11.65
CA GLY A 106 -8.93 6.23 -12.56
C GLY A 106 -9.69 7.55 -12.64
N VAL A 107 -9.51 8.47 -11.70
CA VAL A 107 -10.16 9.79 -11.77
C VAL A 107 -9.81 10.52 -13.07
N ASN A 108 -8.56 10.47 -13.50
CA ASN A 108 -8.13 11.12 -14.73
C ASN A 108 -8.68 10.42 -15.98
N ASN A 109 -8.85 9.09 -15.96
CA ASN A 109 -9.54 8.39 -17.05
C ASN A 109 -10.98 8.89 -17.19
N GLN A 110 -11.69 9.03 -16.06
CA GLN A 110 -13.05 9.56 -16.02
C GLN A 110 -13.08 11.03 -16.48
N TYR A 111 -12.19 11.88 -15.96
CA TYR A 111 -12.13 13.30 -16.28
C TYR A 111 -11.88 13.58 -17.77
N VAL A 112 -10.98 12.82 -18.42
CA VAL A 112 -10.71 12.94 -19.86
C VAL A 112 -11.62 12.04 -20.72
N LYS A 113 -12.63 11.42 -20.13
CA LYS A 113 -13.68 10.61 -20.79
C LYS A 113 -13.11 9.44 -21.62
N ARG A 114 -12.12 8.71 -21.05
CA ARG A 114 -11.64 7.46 -21.66
C ARG A 114 -12.73 6.41 -21.69
N SER A 115 -12.70 5.50 -22.65
CA SER A 115 -13.71 4.45 -22.72
C SER A 115 -13.61 3.50 -21.50
N LEU A 116 -14.75 3.03 -21.00
CA LEU A 116 -14.79 2.08 -19.89
C LEU A 116 -14.13 0.74 -20.24
N THR A 117 -14.18 0.33 -21.52
CA THR A 117 -13.52 -0.90 -21.98
C THR A 117 -12.00 -0.77 -21.87
N GLU A 118 -11.42 0.35 -22.35
CA GLU A 118 -10.00 0.64 -22.20
C GLU A 118 -9.60 0.71 -20.73
N TYR A 119 -10.38 1.46 -19.94
CA TYR A 119 -10.14 1.60 -18.50
C TYR A 119 -10.12 0.24 -17.80
N ARG A 120 -11.14 -0.60 -17.99
CA ARG A 120 -11.24 -1.95 -17.42
C ARG A 120 -10.02 -2.80 -17.77
N THR A 121 -9.64 -2.81 -19.05
CA THR A 121 -8.48 -3.58 -19.51
C THR A 121 -7.20 -3.19 -18.79
N HIS A 122 -6.92 -1.89 -18.73
CA HIS A 122 -5.72 -1.38 -18.05
C HIS A 122 -5.80 -1.57 -16.53
N PHE A 123 -6.97 -1.40 -15.94
CA PHE A 123 -7.16 -1.59 -14.50
C PHE A 123 -6.89 -3.04 -14.08
N VAL A 124 -7.36 -4.01 -14.85
CA VAL A 124 -7.07 -5.44 -14.64
C VAL A 124 -5.57 -5.73 -14.76
N GLU A 125 -4.88 -5.11 -15.72
CA GLU A 125 -3.43 -5.25 -15.85
C GLU A 125 -2.70 -4.66 -14.62
N ILE A 126 -3.12 -3.49 -14.13
CA ILE A 126 -2.57 -2.88 -12.91
C ILE A 126 -2.81 -3.80 -11.70
N LEU A 127 -4.00 -4.37 -11.54
CA LEU A 127 -4.30 -5.31 -10.47
C LEU A 127 -3.38 -6.54 -10.51
N ASN A 128 -3.17 -7.11 -11.70
CA ASN A 128 -2.28 -8.26 -11.85
C ASN A 128 -0.83 -7.92 -11.47
N LYS A 129 -0.36 -6.73 -11.84
CA LYS A 129 0.96 -6.22 -11.41
C LYS A 129 1.01 -6.01 -9.89
N ALA A 130 0.02 -5.37 -9.29
CA ALA A 130 -0.08 -5.19 -7.84
C ALA A 130 -0.02 -6.54 -7.09
N ILE A 131 -0.78 -7.53 -7.55
CA ILE A 131 -0.78 -8.89 -6.99
C ILE A 131 0.59 -9.56 -7.14
N SER A 132 1.24 -9.43 -8.31
CA SER A 132 2.55 -10.03 -8.57
C SER A 132 3.66 -9.42 -7.71
N HIS A 133 3.53 -8.14 -7.33
CA HIS A 133 4.48 -7.44 -6.46
C HIS A 133 4.08 -7.49 -4.97
N SER A 134 2.98 -8.15 -4.62
CA SER A 134 2.59 -8.34 -3.23
C SER A 134 3.12 -9.68 -2.68
N ARG A 135 3.74 -9.66 -1.51
CA ARG A 135 4.27 -10.85 -0.81
C ARG A 135 3.15 -11.79 -0.37
N GLY A 136 2.05 -11.22 0.13
CA GLY A 136 0.83 -11.95 0.47
C GLY A 136 -0.11 -12.19 -0.71
N GLY A 137 0.30 -11.81 -1.94
CA GLY A 137 -0.51 -11.95 -3.14
C GLY A 137 -1.81 -11.15 -3.03
N ARG A 138 -2.93 -11.79 -3.31
CA ARG A 138 -4.27 -11.14 -3.31
C ARG A 138 -4.70 -10.62 -1.95
N ALA A 139 -4.31 -11.30 -0.88
CA ALA A 139 -4.72 -10.96 0.50
C ALA A 139 -4.15 -9.63 0.99
N THR A 140 -3.08 -9.13 0.41
CA THR A 140 -2.44 -7.88 0.82
C THR A 140 -2.44 -6.80 -0.28
N VAL A 141 -3.40 -6.89 -1.21
CA VAL A 141 -3.70 -5.83 -2.20
C VAL A 141 -5.01 -5.15 -1.86
N TYR A 142 -4.99 -3.82 -1.79
CA TYR A 142 -6.11 -2.97 -1.40
C TYR A 142 -6.40 -1.95 -2.49
N VAL A 143 -7.58 -2.03 -3.09
CA VAL A 143 -8.08 -1.03 -4.04
C VAL A 143 -8.92 -0.02 -3.29
N LEU A 144 -8.64 1.27 -3.47
CA LEU A 144 -9.50 2.36 -3.02
C LEU A 144 -10.36 2.81 -4.19
N SER A 145 -11.63 3.13 -3.94
CA SER A 145 -12.48 3.74 -4.95
C SER A 145 -12.00 5.15 -5.30
N ILE A 146 -12.34 5.63 -6.48
CA ILE A 146 -12.09 7.01 -6.92
C ILE A 146 -12.94 7.96 -6.07
N PRO A 147 -12.37 8.99 -5.42
CA PRO A 147 -13.14 10.00 -4.72
C PRO A 147 -13.97 10.87 -5.69
N ASP A 148 -15.07 11.42 -5.22
CA ASP A 148 -15.92 12.28 -6.03
C ASP A 148 -15.39 13.72 -6.03
N TRP A 149 -14.64 14.08 -7.06
CA TRP A 149 -14.09 15.41 -7.23
C TRP A 149 -15.17 16.48 -7.55
N THR A 150 -16.34 16.04 -7.99
CA THR A 150 -17.38 16.95 -8.50
C THR A 150 -18.04 17.78 -7.40
N VAL A 151 -17.99 17.29 -6.17
CA VAL A 151 -18.55 17.96 -4.99
C VAL A 151 -17.56 18.96 -4.34
N THR A 152 -16.33 18.98 -4.79
CA THR A 152 -15.29 19.90 -4.29
C THR A 152 -15.55 21.33 -4.75
N PRO A 153 -14.93 22.36 -4.11
CA PRO A 153 -15.00 23.74 -4.60
C PRO A 153 -14.65 23.87 -6.09
N PHE A 154 -13.62 23.16 -6.56
CA PHE A 154 -13.25 23.13 -7.97
C PHE A 154 -14.36 22.50 -8.85
N GLY A 155 -14.93 21.40 -8.41
CA GLY A 155 -15.99 20.69 -9.13
C GLY A 155 -17.25 21.54 -9.26
N LYS A 156 -17.63 22.25 -8.20
CA LYS A 156 -18.81 23.14 -8.16
C LYS A 156 -18.75 24.32 -9.13
N LEU A 157 -17.56 24.67 -9.62
CA LEU A 157 -17.39 25.68 -10.67
C LEU A 157 -17.79 25.17 -12.07
N LYS A 158 -18.10 23.88 -12.21
CA LYS A 158 -18.44 23.23 -13.47
C LYS A 158 -19.85 22.64 -13.39
N ASP A 159 -20.50 22.40 -14.54
CA ASP A 159 -21.72 21.60 -14.57
C ASP A 159 -21.36 20.11 -14.44
N THR A 160 -21.35 19.61 -13.21
CA THR A 160 -20.80 18.28 -12.87
C THR A 160 -21.86 17.24 -12.48
N LYS A 161 -23.16 17.53 -12.62
CA LYS A 161 -24.21 16.58 -12.21
C LYS A 161 -24.09 15.20 -12.88
N LEU A 162 -23.73 15.17 -14.16
CA LEU A 162 -23.51 13.93 -14.89
C LEU A 162 -22.16 13.30 -14.56
N GLU A 163 -21.18 14.09 -14.16
CA GLU A 163 -19.82 13.63 -13.87
C GLU A 163 -19.75 12.83 -12.55
N SER A 164 -20.53 13.20 -11.52
CA SER A 164 -20.62 12.41 -10.28
C SER A 164 -21.15 10.99 -10.55
N ALA A 165 -22.20 10.86 -11.35
CA ALA A 165 -22.70 9.53 -11.78
C ALA A 165 -21.65 8.78 -12.62
N SER A 166 -20.84 9.49 -13.41
CA SER A 166 -19.74 8.90 -14.17
C SER A 166 -18.63 8.35 -13.24
N VAL A 167 -18.30 9.04 -12.15
CA VAL A 167 -17.38 8.52 -11.11
C VAL A 167 -17.89 7.19 -10.56
N ASP A 168 -19.19 7.09 -10.25
CA ASP A 168 -19.79 5.85 -9.76
C ASP A 168 -19.70 4.70 -10.79
N ILE A 169 -19.82 5.00 -12.10
CA ILE A 169 -19.67 4.01 -13.17
C ILE A 169 -18.23 3.45 -13.18
N TYR A 170 -17.21 4.31 -13.10
CA TYR A 170 -15.81 3.87 -13.03
C TYR A 170 -15.54 3.07 -11.74
N ASN A 171 -16.12 3.48 -10.62
CA ASN A 171 -16.01 2.77 -9.36
C ASN A 171 -16.71 1.40 -9.37
N ASN A 172 -17.77 1.23 -10.16
CA ASN A 172 -18.36 -0.09 -10.38
C ASN A 172 -17.36 -1.02 -11.07
N VAL A 173 -16.62 -0.54 -12.07
CA VAL A 173 -15.55 -1.33 -12.70
C VAL A 173 -14.50 -1.73 -11.65
N ASN A 174 -14.02 -0.79 -10.84
CA ASN A 174 -13.03 -1.06 -9.79
C ASN A 174 -13.52 -2.13 -8.81
N ARG A 175 -14.77 -2.02 -8.37
CA ARG A 175 -15.38 -2.98 -7.44
C ARG A 175 -15.53 -4.37 -8.05
N GLU A 176 -16.03 -4.45 -9.27
CA GLU A 176 -16.19 -5.71 -10.00
C GLU A 176 -14.85 -6.41 -10.20
N GLU A 177 -13.85 -5.71 -10.72
CA GLU A 177 -12.54 -6.29 -11.00
C GLU A 177 -11.76 -6.63 -9.72
N SER A 178 -11.92 -5.85 -8.66
CA SER A 178 -11.36 -6.19 -7.35
C SER A 178 -11.97 -7.49 -6.80
N LYS A 179 -13.29 -7.65 -6.94
CA LYS A 179 -14.00 -8.89 -6.56
C LYS A 179 -13.53 -10.07 -7.40
N ASN A 180 -13.44 -9.91 -8.73
CA ASN A 180 -12.98 -10.96 -9.65
C ASN A 180 -11.55 -11.39 -9.35
N ALA A 181 -10.69 -10.43 -9.00
CA ALA A 181 -9.32 -10.67 -8.61
C ALA A 181 -9.18 -11.17 -7.15
N SER A 182 -10.26 -11.19 -6.35
CA SER A 182 -10.24 -11.54 -4.93
C SER A 182 -9.27 -10.70 -4.11
N VAL A 183 -9.20 -9.39 -4.39
CA VAL A 183 -8.46 -8.40 -3.62
C VAL A 183 -9.41 -7.55 -2.77
N HIS A 184 -8.88 -6.84 -1.78
CA HIS A 184 -9.69 -5.93 -0.97
C HIS A 184 -10.14 -4.72 -1.76
N TYR A 185 -11.39 -4.32 -1.59
CA TYR A 185 -11.95 -3.08 -2.13
C TYR A 185 -12.47 -2.21 -1.00
N LEU A 186 -11.98 -0.98 -0.92
CA LEU A 186 -12.39 0.01 0.08
C LEU A 186 -13.11 1.16 -0.61
N ASP A 187 -14.38 1.35 -0.27
CA ASP A 187 -15.16 2.51 -0.74
C ASP A 187 -14.81 3.76 0.09
N ILE A 188 -14.14 4.72 -0.55
CA ILE A 188 -13.85 6.05 -0.01
C ILE A 188 -14.70 7.14 -0.66
N THR A 189 -15.44 6.82 -1.74
CA THR A 189 -16.23 7.79 -2.52
C THR A 189 -17.31 8.44 -1.66
N ALA A 190 -18.06 7.63 -0.91
CA ALA A 190 -19.12 8.15 -0.05
C ALA A 190 -18.58 9.14 1.01
N ALA A 191 -17.40 8.84 1.58
CA ALA A 191 -16.75 9.72 2.54
C ALA A 191 -16.19 10.99 1.87
N SER A 192 -15.70 10.92 0.64
CA SER A 192 -15.20 12.10 -0.08
C SER A 192 -16.31 13.12 -0.38
N ARG A 193 -17.57 12.66 -0.48
CA ARG A 193 -18.74 13.51 -0.70
C ARG A 193 -19.05 14.45 0.48
N ILE A 194 -18.41 14.29 1.63
CA ILE A 194 -18.47 15.25 2.74
C ILE A 194 -17.92 16.62 2.32
N ALA A 195 -17.01 16.67 1.37
CA ALA A 195 -16.50 17.91 0.79
C ALA A 195 -17.59 18.79 0.13
N ASP A 196 -18.80 18.26 -0.11
CA ASP A 196 -19.93 19.06 -0.56
C ASP A 196 -20.38 20.12 0.47
N THR A 197 -20.26 19.81 1.75
CA THR A 197 -20.73 20.65 2.86
C THR A 197 -19.62 21.08 3.83
N ASP A 198 -18.41 20.52 3.69
CA ASP A 198 -17.26 20.83 4.55
C ASP A 198 -16.00 21.02 3.71
N ASP A 199 -15.70 22.27 3.38
CA ASP A 199 -14.53 22.64 2.57
C ASP A 199 -13.20 22.24 3.23
N SER A 200 -13.17 21.96 4.55
CA SER A 200 -11.97 21.47 5.23
C SER A 200 -11.53 20.08 4.77
N TYR A 201 -12.35 19.37 4.00
CA TYR A 201 -12.00 18.08 3.37
C TYR A 201 -11.17 18.24 2.09
N THR A 202 -11.13 19.44 1.50
CA THR A 202 -10.27 19.74 0.35
C THR A 202 -9.04 20.54 0.77
N SER A 203 -7.96 20.38 0.02
CA SER A 203 -6.75 21.16 0.19
C SER A 203 -6.93 22.60 -0.34
N ILE A 204 -5.88 23.41 -0.26
CA ILE A 204 -5.89 24.82 -0.65
C ILE A 204 -6.25 25.05 -2.13
N ASP A 205 -6.05 24.06 -2.98
CA ASP A 205 -6.42 24.12 -4.40
C ASP A 205 -7.93 23.90 -4.67
N GLY A 206 -8.68 23.55 -3.62
CA GLY A 206 -10.10 23.31 -3.70
C GLY A 206 -10.51 22.07 -4.48
N LEU A 207 -9.56 21.15 -4.79
CA LEU A 207 -9.77 19.93 -5.56
C LEU A 207 -9.29 18.69 -4.81
N HIS A 208 -7.99 18.67 -4.47
CA HIS A 208 -7.36 17.50 -3.87
C HIS A 208 -7.73 17.36 -2.39
N PRO A 209 -7.63 16.14 -1.85
CA PRO A 209 -7.93 15.88 -0.44
C PRO A 209 -7.04 16.68 0.50
N SER A 210 -7.61 17.19 1.57
CA SER A 210 -6.85 17.72 2.70
C SER A 210 -6.27 16.59 3.55
N TYR A 211 -5.36 16.94 4.48
CA TYR A 211 -4.95 16.05 5.57
C TYR A 211 -6.13 15.31 6.23
N LYS A 212 -7.25 16.00 6.46
CA LYS A 212 -8.45 15.46 7.12
C LYS A 212 -9.08 14.33 6.31
N MET A 213 -9.28 14.54 5.02
CA MET A 213 -9.84 13.52 4.13
C MET A 213 -8.87 12.32 4.00
N TYR A 214 -7.58 12.57 3.82
CA TYR A 214 -6.56 11.52 3.78
C TYR A 214 -6.50 10.70 5.09
N LYS A 215 -6.69 11.38 6.23
CA LYS A 215 -6.76 10.70 7.52
C LYS A 215 -7.92 9.73 7.59
N ASP A 216 -9.09 10.10 7.10
CA ASP A 216 -10.26 9.21 7.07
C ASP A 216 -10.01 7.97 6.19
N TRP A 217 -9.30 8.14 5.07
CA TRP A 217 -8.93 6.99 4.23
C TRP A 217 -7.93 6.07 4.93
N ALA A 218 -6.91 6.64 5.55
CA ALA A 218 -5.95 5.88 6.34
C ALA A 218 -6.60 5.16 7.53
N ASP A 219 -7.57 5.80 8.20
CA ASP A 219 -8.33 5.22 9.32
C ASP A 219 -9.16 4.00 8.86
N LYS A 220 -9.73 4.05 7.68
CA LYS A 220 -10.49 2.93 7.10
C LYS A 220 -9.60 1.79 6.62
N LEU A 221 -8.43 2.10 6.04
CA LEU A 221 -7.46 1.09 5.57
C LEU A 221 -6.77 0.38 6.72
N PHE A 222 -6.43 1.11 7.78
CA PHE A 222 -5.60 0.65 8.88
C PHE A 222 -6.04 -0.72 9.48
N PRO A 223 -7.32 -0.95 9.86
CA PRO A 223 -7.72 -2.23 10.44
C PRO A 223 -7.60 -3.38 9.46
N LEU A 224 -7.81 -3.14 8.15
CA LEU A 224 -7.70 -4.15 7.11
C LEU A 224 -6.25 -4.58 6.91
N VAL A 225 -5.37 -3.60 6.75
CA VAL A 225 -3.93 -3.84 6.54
C VAL A 225 -3.31 -4.47 7.79
N LYS A 226 -3.60 -3.93 8.98
CA LYS A 226 -3.05 -4.44 10.24
C LYS A 226 -3.40 -5.91 10.47
N LYS A 227 -4.62 -6.33 10.12
CA LYS A 227 -5.06 -7.73 10.25
C LYS A 227 -4.20 -8.69 9.45
N GLU A 228 -3.81 -8.31 8.24
CA GLU A 228 -3.05 -9.18 7.33
C GLU A 228 -1.52 -9.14 7.59
N LEU A 229 -1.04 -8.14 8.37
CA LEU A 229 0.38 -8.02 8.73
C LEU A 229 0.75 -8.71 10.07
N ASN A 230 -0.24 -9.13 10.85
CA ASN A 230 -0.05 -9.88 12.09
C ASN A 230 -0.08 -11.40 11.82
#